data_b99cf27ed6bd93249d78af4d33afedf3
#
_entry.id   b99cf27ed6bd93249d78af4d33afedf3
#
_cell.length_a   1.000
_cell.length_b   1.000
_cell.length_c   1.000
_cell.angle_alpha   90.00
_cell.angle_beta   90.00
_cell.angle_gamma   90.00
#
_symmetry.space_group_name_H-M   'P 1'
#
loop_
_entity.id
_entity.type
_entity.pdbx_description
1 polymer ?
#
loop_
_entity_poly.entity_id
_entity_poly.type
_entity_poly.pdbx_seq_one_letter_code
_entity_poly.pdbx_strand_id
1 'polypeptide(L)'
;MSYDENNIFAKILRGEIPCNKIYEDDFVLSFHDINPQKKIHALVIPKGKYIDLDDFASKASEKEISGLIKGINLVAIANRFRKEY
;
A
#
# COMPACT_ATOMS: atom_id res chain seq x y z
N MET A 1 -18.15 11.26 -1.75
CA MET A 1 -16.87 11.53 -2.44
C MET A 1 -16.54 10.40 -3.39
N SER A 2 -16.10 10.72 -4.57
CA SER A 2 -15.68 9.72 -5.53
C SER A 2 -14.16 9.56 -5.50
N TYR A 3 -13.70 8.43 -5.98
CA TYR A 3 -12.28 8.13 -6.09
C TYR A 3 -11.65 9.07 -7.13
N ASP A 4 -10.55 9.70 -6.76
CA ASP A 4 -9.84 10.60 -7.65
C ASP A 4 -8.77 9.82 -8.43
N GLU A 5 -9.03 9.60 -9.72
CA GLU A 5 -8.09 8.88 -10.59
C GLU A 5 -6.78 9.63 -10.82
N ASN A 6 -6.73 10.90 -10.46
CA ASN A 6 -5.54 11.73 -10.63
C ASN A 6 -4.69 11.83 -9.36
N ASN A 7 -5.08 11.15 -8.28
CA ASN A 7 -4.24 11.16 -7.09
C ASN A 7 -2.95 10.37 -7.35
N ILE A 8 -1.92 10.69 -6.57
CA ILE A 8 -0.59 10.15 -6.80
C ILE A 8 -0.56 8.61 -6.68
N PHE A 9 -1.33 8.05 -5.76
CA PHE A 9 -1.34 6.60 -5.55
C PHE A 9 -2.01 5.88 -6.71
N ALA A 10 -3.08 6.45 -7.26
CA ALA A 10 -3.70 5.90 -8.46
C ALA A 10 -2.73 5.89 -9.63
N LYS A 11 -1.94 6.94 -9.78
CA LYS A 11 -0.94 7.02 -10.84
C LYS A 11 0.18 6.02 -10.64
N ILE A 12 0.60 5.79 -9.40
CA ILE A 12 1.60 4.77 -9.09
C ILE A 12 1.05 3.38 -9.43
N LEU A 13 -0.20 3.10 -9.07
CA LEU A 13 -0.82 1.82 -9.37
C LEU A 13 -0.91 1.55 -10.87
N ARG A 14 -1.13 2.58 -11.68
CA ARG A 14 -1.18 2.44 -13.12
C ARG A 14 0.20 2.41 -13.78
N GLY A 15 1.26 2.59 -13.01
CA GLY A 15 2.61 2.64 -13.55
C GLY A 15 3.00 3.96 -14.19
N GLU A 16 2.20 5.01 -14.02
CA GLU A 16 2.50 6.33 -14.59
C GLU A 16 3.58 7.06 -13.81
N ILE A 17 3.69 6.78 -12.52
CA ILE A 17 4.73 7.34 -11.66
C ILE A 17 5.54 6.17 -11.11
N PRO A 18 6.88 6.20 -11.26
CA PRO A 18 7.71 5.12 -10.74
C PRO A 18 7.75 5.14 -9.21
N CYS A 19 7.98 3.98 -8.62
CA CYS A 19 8.14 3.85 -7.18
C CYS A 19 9.21 2.82 -6.87
N ASN A 20 9.79 2.91 -5.68
CA ASN A 20 10.71 1.89 -5.17
C ASN A 20 9.87 0.79 -4.51
N LYS A 21 9.55 -0.22 -5.30
CA LYS A 21 8.68 -1.29 -4.86
C LYS A 21 9.34 -2.14 -3.80
N ILE A 22 8.59 -2.47 -2.75
CA ILE A 22 9.02 -3.41 -1.71
C ILE A 22 8.36 -4.75 -1.93
N TYR A 23 7.06 -4.76 -2.21
CA TYR A 23 6.27 -5.96 -2.33
C TYR A 23 5.01 -5.68 -3.15
N GLU A 24 4.58 -6.65 -3.91
CA GLU A 24 3.35 -6.52 -4.69
C GLU A 24 2.71 -7.89 -4.87
N ASP A 25 1.39 -7.93 -4.74
CA ASP A 25 0.61 -9.11 -5.10
C ASP A 25 -0.70 -8.64 -5.73
N ASP A 26 -1.69 -9.54 -5.84
CA ASP A 26 -2.96 -9.20 -6.48
C ASP A 26 -3.77 -8.16 -5.72
N PHE A 27 -3.49 -7.96 -4.45
CA PHE A 27 -4.31 -7.14 -3.57
C PHE A 27 -3.65 -5.86 -3.12
N VAL A 28 -2.32 -5.83 -3.01
CA VAL A 28 -1.61 -4.69 -2.45
C VAL A 28 -0.35 -4.36 -3.25
N LEU A 29 0.08 -3.12 -3.12
CA LEU A 29 1.39 -2.65 -3.55
C LEU A 29 2.05 -1.96 -2.37
N SER A 30 3.30 -2.31 -2.11
CA SER A 30 4.10 -1.66 -1.06
C SER A 30 5.34 -1.05 -1.68
N PHE A 31 5.67 0.15 -1.24
CA PHE A 31 6.82 0.89 -1.78
C PHE A 31 7.34 1.87 -0.73
N HIS A 32 8.58 2.33 -0.96
CA HIS A 32 9.17 3.32 -0.08
C HIS A 32 8.56 4.70 -0.36
N ASP A 33 8.31 5.45 0.71
CA ASP A 33 7.83 6.83 0.57
C ASP A 33 8.93 7.65 -0.11
N ILE A 34 8.54 8.45 -1.11
CA ILE A 34 9.48 9.29 -1.85
C ILE A 34 9.96 10.49 -1.04
N ASN A 35 9.22 10.86 0.01
CA ASN A 35 9.59 11.97 0.90
C ASN A 35 9.62 11.47 2.34
N PRO A 36 10.54 10.55 2.66
CA PRO A 36 10.52 9.95 3.98
C PRO A 36 10.94 10.94 5.05
N GLN A 37 10.16 11.01 6.11
CA GLN A 37 10.51 11.78 7.30
C GLN A 37 11.40 10.98 8.22
N LYS A 38 11.52 9.68 7.98
CA LYS A 38 12.30 8.75 8.79
C LYS A 38 13.13 7.87 7.87
N LYS A 39 14.10 7.16 8.44
CA LYS A 39 14.98 6.29 7.66
C LYS A 39 14.21 5.26 6.85
N ILE A 40 13.19 4.69 7.44
CA ILE A 40 12.35 3.70 6.78
C ILE A 40 10.91 4.17 6.89
N HIS A 41 10.32 4.42 5.76
CA HIS A 41 8.91 4.79 5.69
C HIS A 41 8.30 4.03 4.52
N ALA A 42 7.74 2.88 4.80
CA ALA A 42 7.09 2.06 3.80
C ALA A 42 5.59 2.31 3.80
N LEU A 43 5.02 2.36 2.62
CA LEU A 43 3.58 2.49 2.43
C LEU A 43 3.05 1.18 1.89
N VAL A 44 1.85 0.80 2.32
CA VAL A 44 1.14 -0.35 1.78
C VAL A 44 -0.24 0.14 1.36
N ILE A 45 -0.54 0.00 0.08
CA ILE A 45 -1.82 0.47 -0.44
C ILE A 45 -2.58 -0.68 -1.10
N PRO A 46 -3.91 -0.71 -0.98
CA PRO A 46 -4.71 -1.67 -1.72
C PRO A 46 -4.76 -1.29 -3.19
N LYS A 47 -4.89 -2.29 -4.06
CA LYS A 47 -4.94 -2.04 -5.50
C LYS A 47 -6.31 -1.57 -5.98
N GLY A 48 -7.35 -1.78 -5.20
CA GLY A 48 -8.68 -1.30 -5.55
C GLY A 48 -8.81 0.21 -5.44
N LYS A 49 -9.91 0.73 -5.96
CA LYS A 49 -10.16 2.18 -5.97
C LYS A 49 -10.91 2.60 -4.72
N TYR A 50 -10.20 2.65 -3.61
CA TYR A 50 -10.77 3.02 -2.32
C TYR A 50 -10.20 4.34 -1.85
N ILE A 51 -11.07 5.19 -1.29
CA ILE A 51 -10.72 6.56 -0.91
C ILE A 51 -9.95 6.59 0.40
N ASP A 52 -10.40 5.80 1.38
CA ASP A 52 -9.81 5.76 2.71
C ASP A 52 -10.14 4.42 3.37
N LEU A 53 -9.74 4.27 4.62
CA LEU A 53 -9.95 3.02 5.35
C LEU A 53 -11.42 2.68 5.50
N ASP A 54 -12.26 3.67 5.78
CA ASP A 54 -13.69 3.43 5.93
C ASP A 54 -14.31 2.93 4.64
N ASP A 55 -13.95 3.57 3.53
CA ASP A 55 -14.42 3.14 2.21
C ASP A 55 -13.96 1.72 1.90
N PHE A 56 -12.70 1.42 2.18
CA PHE A 56 -12.15 0.07 1.98
C PHE A 56 -12.86 -0.97 2.85
N ALA A 57 -12.98 -0.70 4.14
CA ALA A 57 -13.58 -1.66 5.08
C ALA A 57 -15.05 -1.92 4.76
N SER A 58 -15.75 -0.91 4.22
CA SER A 58 -17.17 -1.03 3.92
C SER A 58 -17.46 -1.75 2.61
N LYS A 59 -16.56 -1.63 1.63
CA LYS A 59 -16.85 -2.08 0.25
C LYS A 59 -15.95 -3.20 -0.25
N ALA A 60 -14.76 -3.37 0.33
CA ALA A 60 -13.83 -4.38 -0.14
C ALA A 60 -14.32 -5.79 0.16
N SER A 61 -13.93 -6.74 -0.67
CA SER A 61 -14.22 -8.14 -0.44
C SER A 61 -13.39 -8.67 0.74
N GLU A 62 -13.81 -9.80 1.29
CA GLU A 62 -13.05 -10.45 2.34
C GLU A 62 -11.63 -10.79 1.89
N LYS A 63 -11.47 -11.20 0.64
CA LYS A 63 -10.15 -11.48 0.08
C LYS A 63 -9.27 -10.24 0.03
N GLU A 64 -9.84 -9.10 -0.35
CA GLU A 64 -9.10 -7.85 -0.38
C GLU A 64 -8.69 -7.40 1.02
N ILE A 65 -9.58 -7.53 1.98
CA ILE A 65 -9.29 -7.19 3.37
C ILE A 65 -8.20 -8.09 3.93
N SER A 66 -8.35 -9.40 3.74
CA SER A 66 -7.34 -10.37 4.16
C SER A 66 -6.00 -10.11 3.46
N GLY A 67 -6.04 -9.82 2.17
CA GLY A 67 -4.85 -9.52 1.38
C GLY A 67 -4.11 -8.30 1.88
N LEU A 68 -4.83 -7.25 2.26
CA LEU A 68 -4.21 -6.04 2.82
C LEU A 68 -3.50 -6.35 4.14
N ILE A 69 -4.16 -7.06 5.04
CA ILE A 69 -3.57 -7.39 6.34
C ILE A 69 -2.35 -8.29 6.18
N LYS A 70 -2.44 -9.30 5.31
CA LYS A 70 -1.31 -10.19 5.05
C LYS A 70 -0.15 -9.45 4.39
N GLY A 71 -0.46 -8.53 3.49
CA GLY A 71 0.57 -7.70 2.84
C GLY A 71 1.28 -6.82 3.84
N ILE A 72 0.55 -6.18 4.73
CA ILE A 72 1.13 -5.36 5.80
C ILE A 72 2.06 -6.21 6.66
N ASN A 73 1.63 -7.41 7.02
CA ASN A 73 2.44 -8.30 7.84
C ASN A 73 3.73 -8.70 7.13
N LEU A 74 3.67 -9.03 5.85
CA LEU A 74 4.86 -9.40 5.08
C LEU A 74 5.87 -8.27 5.04
N VAL A 75 5.39 -7.03 4.82
CA VAL A 75 6.26 -5.86 4.80
C VAL A 75 6.84 -5.60 6.18
N ALA A 76 6.05 -5.75 7.22
CA ALA A 76 6.51 -5.58 8.60
C ALA A 76 7.59 -6.59 8.96
N ILE A 77 7.43 -7.86 8.55
CA ILE A 77 8.44 -8.89 8.78
C ILE A 77 9.74 -8.55 8.06
N ALA A 78 9.65 -8.14 6.79
CA ALA A 78 10.82 -7.78 6.02
C ALA A 78 11.58 -6.63 6.69
N ASN A 79 10.87 -5.65 7.22
CA ASN A 79 11.50 -4.53 7.91
C ASN A 79 12.05 -4.90 9.28
N ARG A 80 11.46 -5.90 9.93
CA ARG A 80 11.90 -6.35 11.25
C ARG A 80 13.35 -6.82 11.24
N PHE A 81 13.76 -7.44 10.16
CA PHE A 81 15.13 -7.95 10.06
C PHE A 81 16.16 -6.84 9.92
N ARG A 82 15.72 -5.64 9.63
CA ARG A 82 16.60 -4.48 9.53
C ARG A 82 16.62 -3.65 10.79
N LYS A 83 15.67 -3.88 11.66
CA LYS A 83 15.56 -3.11 12.90
C LYS A 83 16.34 -3.79 14.00
N GLU A 84 16.97 -2.97 14.77
CA GLU A 84 17.58 -3.40 16.00
C GLU A 84 16.63 -3.11 17.13
N TYR A 85 16.28 -4.10 17.86
CA TYR A 85 15.37 -3.96 18.97
C TYR A 85 16.12 -4.01 20.28
#